data_eefbfa36060fe495c053328932c1e662
#
_entry.id   eefbfa36060fe495c053328932c1e662
#
_cell.length_a   1.000
_cell.length_b   1.000
_cell.length_c   1.000
_cell.angle_alpha   90.00
_cell.angle_beta   90.00
_cell.angle_gamma   90.00
#
_symmetry.space_group_name_H-M   'P 1'
#
loop_
_entity.id
_entity.type
_entity.pdbx_description
1 polymer ?
#
loop_
_entity_poly.entity_id
_entity_poly.type
_entity_poly.pdbx_seq_one_letter_code
_entity_poly.pdbx_strand_id
1 'polypeptide(L)'
;MPLSPLRPLATACLVAALGVSTVQAAAPQTLYNFVKPMDVVQVTTQDATLPSLTAEVGAGGEILRRLTFNPAAQPSLRLTPQSGSWDWSTAGAMSLRLQNAMDWALTLDVQIESADGEVRSSRIDLPAGPAQTLLVPLQATSPLAQGMRAGPPMPWTYEGRSVLLASTVTGELQASQVLAVKLSLPQPAAAQSILLGRFGVQDVAPVQQAAYANIVDAYGQYSRGHWPEKISSDAQLHSAASKEQQQLKAWLAEDRQQDRFGGLLQGPSFEASGFFRIEKRDGRWYLVSPEGHPFYSLGVNTVTPGNSQTYV
;
A
#
# COMPACT_ATOMS: atom_id res chain seq x y z
N MET A 1 -13.79 -78.91 38.64
CA MET A 1 -13.74 -77.40 38.80
C MET A 1 -13.68 -76.80 37.42
N PRO A 2 -14.73 -76.16 36.96
CA PRO A 2 -14.73 -75.53 35.64
C PRO A 2 -14.23 -74.07 35.71
N LEU A 3 -13.41 -73.71 34.75
CA LEU A 3 -12.86 -72.42 34.55
C LEU A 3 -13.94 -71.50 33.95
N SER A 4 -14.15 -70.32 34.57
CA SER A 4 -15.03 -69.26 34.08
C SER A 4 -14.36 -68.42 32.93
N PRO A 5 -15.11 -68.02 31.91
CA PRO A 5 -14.55 -67.21 30.84
C PRO A 5 -14.45 -65.71 31.19
N LEU A 6 -13.34 -65.14 30.89
CA LEU A 6 -13.07 -63.69 30.94
C LEU A 6 -13.97 -62.92 29.96
N ARG A 7 -14.68 -61.91 30.44
CA ARG A 7 -15.41 -60.93 29.61
C ARG A 7 -14.45 -59.86 29.10
N PRO A 8 -14.52 -59.40 27.81
CA PRO A 8 -13.75 -58.29 27.34
C PRO A 8 -14.37 -56.97 27.79
N LEU A 9 -13.56 -56.12 28.39
CA LEU A 9 -13.89 -54.68 28.60
C LEU A 9 -13.91 -53.96 27.26
N ALA A 10 -15.08 -53.45 26.87
CA ALA A 10 -15.19 -52.49 25.75
C ALA A 10 -14.79 -51.10 26.23
N THR A 11 -13.64 -50.65 25.80
CA THR A 11 -13.18 -49.26 25.99
C THR A 11 -13.92 -48.37 24.99
N ALA A 12 -14.90 -47.60 25.45
CA ALA A 12 -15.57 -46.59 24.64
C ALA A 12 -14.65 -45.35 24.51
N CYS A 13 -14.04 -45.18 23.34
CA CYS A 13 -13.37 -43.91 22.99
C CYS A 13 -14.43 -42.85 22.74
N LEU A 14 -14.53 -41.89 23.66
CA LEU A 14 -15.32 -40.67 23.49
C LEU A 14 -14.54 -39.75 22.57
N VAL A 15 -14.88 -39.68 21.27
CA VAL A 15 -14.36 -38.68 20.34
C VAL A 15 -15.10 -37.39 20.62
N ALA A 16 -14.46 -36.46 21.35
CA ALA A 16 -14.92 -35.10 21.48
C ALA A 16 -14.72 -34.38 20.12
N ALA A 17 -15.79 -34.24 19.37
CA ALA A 17 -15.81 -33.36 18.18
C ALA A 17 -15.66 -31.94 18.66
N LEU A 18 -14.45 -31.37 18.57
CA LEU A 18 -14.20 -29.95 18.67
C LEU A 18 -14.88 -29.30 17.46
N GLY A 19 -16.06 -28.75 17.69
CA GLY A 19 -16.75 -27.92 16.71
C GLY A 19 -15.88 -26.68 16.45
N VAL A 20 -15.17 -26.67 15.33
CA VAL A 20 -14.57 -25.46 14.79
C VAL A 20 -15.74 -24.60 14.34
N SER A 21 -16.13 -23.62 15.17
CA SER A 21 -17.06 -22.58 14.78
C SER A 21 -16.37 -21.79 13.68
N THR A 22 -16.72 -22.04 12.44
CA THR A 22 -16.36 -21.13 11.33
C THR A 22 -17.07 -19.81 11.62
N VAL A 23 -16.30 -18.80 12.04
CA VAL A 23 -16.79 -17.42 12.09
C VAL A 23 -17.11 -17.05 10.64
N GLN A 24 -18.39 -17.06 10.31
CA GLN A 24 -18.83 -16.67 8.99
C GLN A 24 -18.60 -15.16 8.85
N ALA A 25 -17.76 -14.78 7.90
CA ALA A 25 -17.49 -13.39 7.60
C ALA A 25 -18.81 -12.63 7.38
N ALA A 26 -18.98 -11.49 8.04
CA ALA A 26 -20.17 -10.67 7.88
C ALA A 26 -20.29 -10.23 6.42
N ALA A 27 -21.44 -10.48 5.79
CA ALA A 27 -21.70 -10.06 4.41
C ALA A 27 -21.60 -8.53 4.27
N PRO A 28 -21.11 -8.00 3.14
CA PRO A 28 -21.04 -6.57 2.90
C PRO A 28 -22.42 -5.90 3.07
N GLN A 29 -22.50 -4.92 3.97
CA GLN A 29 -23.72 -4.14 4.21
C GLN A 29 -23.56 -2.78 3.54
N THR A 30 -24.45 -2.45 2.59
CA THR A 30 -24.54 -1.12 1.99
C THR A 30 -25.39 -0.22 2.88
N LEU A 31 -24.80 0.87 3.36
CA LEU A 31 -25.48 1.90 4.15
C LEU A 31 -25.96 3.06 3.28
N TYR A 32 -25.24 3.37 2.19
CA TYR A 32 -25.59 4.44 1.27
C TYR A 32 -25.09 4.15 -0.15
N ASN A 33 -25.81 4.66 -1.14
CA ASN A 33 -25.42 4.60 -2.53
C ASN A 33 -25.51 6.00 -3.15
N PHE A 34 -24.36 6.58 -3.50
CA PHE A 34 -24.29 7.93 -4.06
C PHE A 34 -25.01 8.07 -5.41
N VAL A 35 -25.16 6.99 -6.17
CA VAL A 35 -25.91 6.98 -7.45
C VAL A 35 -27.41 6.88 -7.24
N LYS A 36 -27.83 6.15 -6.21
CA LYS A 36 -29.22 5.97 -5.79
C LYS A 36 -29.33 6.31 -4.31
N PRO A 37 -29.39 7.60 -3.96
CA PRO A 37 -29.44 8.03 -2.56
C PRO A 37 -30.60 7.37 -1.79
N MET A 38 -30.30 7.05 -0.53
CA MET A 38 -31.25 6.48 0.42
C MET A 38 -31.40 7.45 1.57
N ASP A 39 -32.62 7.65 2.06
CA ASP A 39 -32.91 8.60 3.15
C ASP A 39 -32.47 8.13 4.55
N VAL A 40 -31.53 7.19 4.61
CA VAL A 40 -30.97 6.64 5.86
C VAL A 40 -29.64 7.27 6.27
N VAL A 41 -29.06 8.08 5.37
CA VAL A 41 -27.78 8.77 5.59
C VAL A 41 -27.90 10.23 5.17
N GLN A 42 -27.48 11.12 6.03
CA GLN A 42 -27.31 12.54 5.69
C GLN A 42 -25.92 12.75 5.10
N VAL A 43 -25.87 13.52 4.02
CA VAL A 43 -24.63 13.87 3.33
C VAL A 43 -24.47 15.38 3.35
N THR A 44 -23.41 15.87 3.97
CA THR A 44 -23.06 17.29 4.02
C THR A 44 -21.68 17.54 3.43
N THR A 45 -21.48 18.72 2.85
CA THR A 45 -20.19 19.12 2.28
C THR A 45 -19.75 20.46 2.87
N GLN A 46 -18.44 20.61 3.04
CA GLN A 46 -17.80 21.87 3.40
C GLN A 46 -16.69 22.13 2.35
N ASP A 47 -16.73 23.30 1.73
CA ASP A 47 -15.79 23.66 0.65
C ASP A 47 -15.67 22.57 -0.44
N ALA A 48 -16.77 21.85 -0.67
CA ALA A 48 -16.85 20.78 -1.66
C ALA A 48 -18.24 20.78 -2.31
N THR A 49 -18.30 20.34 -3.55
CA THR A 49 -19.53 20.30 -4.36
C THR A 49 -19.91 18.86 -4.70
N LEU A 50 -21.10 18.45 -4.32
CA LEU A 50 -21.71 17.19 -4.68
C LEU A 50 -22.99 17.50 -5.48
N PRO A 51 -22.95 17.52 -6.84
CA PRO A 51 -24.10 17.87 -7.66
C PRO A 51 -25.29 16.95 -7.41
N SER A 52 -26.50 17.48 -7.45
CA SER A 52 -27.71 16.70 -7.25
C SER A 52 -27.90 15.68 -8.37
N LEU A 53 -27.87 14.38 -8.01
CA LEU A 53 -28.26 13.23 -8.82
C LEU A 53 -27.58 13.07 -10.21
N THR A 54 -26.52 13.82 -10.52
CA THR A 54 -25.77 13.63 -11.76
C THR A 54 -24.83 12.46 -11.60
N ALA A 55 -25.14 11.33 -12.23
CA ALA A 55 -24.27 10.18 -12.31
C ALA A 55 -23.37 10.28 -13.55
N GLU A 56 -22.14 9.81 -13.42
CA GLU A 56 -21.14 9.76 -14.50
C GLU A 56 -20.69 8.31 -14.73
N VAL A 57 -20.27 8.03 -15.95
CA VAL A 57 -19.59 6.77 -16.26
C VAL A 57 -18.10 6.95 -15.96
N GLY A 58 -17.61 6.27 -14.94
CA GLY A 58 -16.19 6.24 -14.59
C GLY A 58 -15.35 5.41 -15.56
N ALA A 59 -14.04 5.50 -15.42
CA ALA A 59 -13.13 4.61 -16.12
C ALA A 59 -13.45 3.15 -15.74
N GLY A 60 -13.65 2.28 -16.72
CA GLY A 60 -14.12 0.91 -16.49
C GLY A 60 -15.65 0.73 -16.60
N GLY A 61 -16.42 1.79 -16.95
CA GLY A 61 -17.84 1.71 -17.26
C GLY A 61 -18.79 1.68 -16.06
N GLU A 62 -18.27 1.85 -14.83
CA GLU A 62 -19.10 1.90 -13.62
C GLU A 62 -19.77 3.26 -13.46
N ILE A 63 -21.05 3.27 -13.09
CA ILE A 63 -21.81 4.51 -12.85
C ILE A 63 -21.51 4.98 -11.42
N LEU A 64 -21.01 6.20 -11.29
CA LEU A 64 -20.57 6.83 -10.04
C LEU A 64 -21.05 8.28 -9.99
N ARG A 65 -20.92 8.95 -8.83
CA ARG A 65 -21.31 10.35 -8.63
C ARG A 65 -20.08 11.19 -8.26
N ARG A 66 -19.91 12.32 -8.95
CA ARG A 66 -18.77 13.24 -8.74
C ARG A 66 -18.91 14.01 -7.45
N LEU A 67 -17.83 14.03 -6.67
CA LEU A 67 -17.56 14.96 -5.58
C LEU A 67 -16.34 15.79 -5.97
N THR A 68 -16.47 17.12 -5.95
CA THR A 68 -15.36 18.04 -6.21
C THR A 68 -15.00 18.77 -4.93
N PHE A 69 -13.76 18.65 -4.50
CA PHE A 69 -13.16 19.41 -3.41
C PHE A 69 -12.60 20.72 -3.96
N ASN A 70 -13.03 21.87 -3.43
CA ASN A 70 -12.57 23.17 -3.83
C ASN A 70 -11.29 23.57 -3.08
N PRO A 71 -10.49 24.51 -3.58
CA PRO A 71 -9.32 25.02 -2.87
C PRO A 71 -9.72 25.63 -1.51
N ALA A 72 -9.34 24.94 -0.44
CA ALA A 72 -9.57 25.36 0.95
C ALA A 72 -8.64 24.61 1.90
N ALA A 73 -8.59 25.00 3.17
CA ALA A 73 -7.72 24.35 4.15
C ALA A 73 -8.05 22.85 4.34
N GLN A 74 -9.32 22.48 4.35
CA GLN A 74 -9.77 21.10 4.52
C GLN A 74 -11.16 20.90 3.91
N PRO A 75 -11.30 20.94 2.58
CA PRO A 75 -12.58 20.64 1.94
C PRO A 75 -12.99 19.21 2.24
N SER A 76 -14.27 19.00 2.52
CA SER A 76 -14.71 17.70 3.03
C SER A 76 -16.14 17.33 2.63
N LEU A 77 -16.38 16.02 2.63
CA LEU A 77 -17.70 15.39 2.67
C LEU A 77 -17.87 14.68 4.02
N ARG A 78 -19.04 14.83 4.63
CA ARG A 78 -19.40 14.16 5.88
C ARG A 78 -20.66 13.34 5.69
N LEU A 79 -20.61 12.10 6.12
CA LEU A 79 -21.74 11.16 6.17
C LEU A 79 -22.14 10.95 7.63
N THR A 80 -23.43 11.05 7.93
CA THR A 80 -23.97 10.76 9.26
C THR A 80 -25.23 9.89 9.13
N PRO A 81 -25.58 9.08 10.14
CA PRO A 81 -26.87 8.41 10.13
C PRO A 81 -28.00 9.46 10.16
N GLN A 82 -29.15 9.11 9.64
CA GLN A 82 -30.34 9.98 9.66
C GLN A 82 -30.79 10.30 11.09
N SER A 83 -30.57 9.37 12.02
CA SER A 83 -30.81 9.52 13.44
C SER A 83 -29.90 8.61 14.24
N GLY A 84 -29.55 9.02 15.48
CA GLY A 84 -28.74 8.23 16.39
C GLY A 84 -27.31 7.98 15.89
N SER A 85 -26.88 6.75 15.98
CA SER A 85 -25.54 6.28 15.57
C SER A 85 -25.63 4.98 14.80
N TRP A 86 -24.60 4.66 14.03
CA TRP A 86 -24.43 3.30 13.47
C TRP A 86 -23.77 2.39 14.49
N ASP A 87 -24.25 1.15 14.57
CA ASP A 87 -23.56 0.07 15.28
C ASP A 87 -22.76 -0.76 14.26
N TRP A 88 -21.44 -0.64 14.33
CA TRP A 88 -20.47 -1.36 13.49
C TRP A 88 -19.65 -2.39 14.29
N SER A 89 -20.11 -2.75 15.50
CA SER A 89 -19.37 -3.66 16.40
C SER A 89 -19.08 -5.03 15.79
N THR A 90 -19.89 -5.47 14.82
CA THR A 90 -19.71 -6.74 14.10
C THR A 90 -18.98 -6.60 12.76
N ALA A 91 -18.63 -5.38 12.36
CA ALA A 91 -17.93 -5.12 11.12
C ALA A 91 -16.41 -5.07 11.33
N GLY A 92 -15.65 -5.39 10.28
CA GLY A 92 -14.18 -5.31 10.28
C GLY A 92 -13.64 -4.02 9.69
N ALA A 93 -14.35 -3.45 8.70
CA ALA A 93 -13.94 -2.22 8.02
C ALA A 93 -15.13 -1.41 7.51
N MET A 94 -14.92 -0.10 7.43
CA MET A 94 -15.68 0.80 6.56
C MET A 94 -15.29 0.52 5.10
N SER A 95 -16.26 0.48 4.21
CA SER A 95 -16.05 0.27 2.78
C SER A 95 -16.64 1.41 1.95
N LEU A 96 -15.89 1.85 0.93
CA LEU A 96 -16.34 2.89 0.01
C LEU A 96 -15.89 2.56 -1.42
N ARG A 97 -16.84 2.44 -2.34
CA ARG A 97 -16.52 2.36 -3.75
C ARG A 97 -16.22 3.74 -4.28
N LEU A 98 -15.00 3.96 -4.81
CA LEU A 98 -14.58 5.26 -5.28
C LEU A 98 -13.59 5.15 -6.45
N GLN A 99 -13.48 6.25 -7.20
CA GLN A 99 -12.50 6.42 -8.26
C GLN A 99 -11.85 7.81 -8.15
N ASN A 100 -10.56 7.89 -8.36
CA ASN A 100 -9.88 9.16 -8.58
C ASN A 100 -10.25 9.68 -9.98
N ALA A 101 -10.79 10.89 -10.07
CA ALA A 101 -11.16 11.53 -11.34
C ALA A 101 -10.08 12.44 -11.91
N MET A 102 -8.87 12.43 -11.30
CA MET A 102 -7.70 13.17 -11.74
C MET A 102 -6.70 12.21 -12.43
N ASP A 103 -5.76 12.78 -13.18
CA ASP A 103 -4.69 12.03 -13.86
C ASP A 103 -3.47 11.76 -12.97
N TRP A 104 -3.51 12.20 -11.71
CA TRP A 104 -2.45 12.01 -10.71
C TRP A 104 -3.03 11.45 -9.42
N ALA A 105 -2.20 10.88 -8.57
CA ALA A 105 -2.62 10.36 -7.27
C ALA A 105 -3.10 11.49 -6.34
N LEU A 106 -4.20 11.22 -5.62
CA LEU A 106 -4.73 12.11 -4.59
C LEU A 106 -4.44 11.55 -3.19
N THR A 107 -4.12 12.42 -2.25
CA THR A 107 -4.08 12.05 -0.83
C THR A 107 -5.44 12.33 -0.19
N LEU A 108 -6.12 11.28 0.26
CA LEU A 108 -7.43 11.34 0.89
C LEU A 108 -7.29 11.04 2.39
N ASP A 109 -7.76 11.95 3.23
CA ASP A 109 -7.91 11.73 4.66
C ASP A 109 -9.30 11.18 4.95
N VAL A 110 -9.37 10.08 5.71
CA VAL A 110 -10.60 9.45 6.17
C VAL A 110 -10.64 9.48 7.69
N GLN A 111 -11.72 9.96 8.26
CA GLN A 111 -11.98 9.98 9.69
C GLN A 111 -13.33 9.32 9.99
N ILE A 112 -13.35 8.45 11.00
CA ILE A 112 -14.56 7.81 11.54
C ILE A 112 -14.69 8.28 12.98
N GLU A 113 -15.78 8.94 13.29
CA GLU A 113 -16.02 9.60 14.58
C GLU A 113 -17.05 8.80 15.39
N SER A 114 -16.82 8.61 16.67
CA SER A 114 -17.73 7.96 17.61
C SER A 114 -18.30 8.90 18.69
N ALA A 115 -19.32 8.45 19.39
CA ALA A 115 -20.11 9.27 20.31
C ALA A 115 -19.31 9.74 21.54
N ASP A 116 -18.26 9.07 21.93
CA ASP A 116 -17.33 9.42 23.01
C ASP A 116 -16.31 10.51 22.61
N GLY A 117 -16.33 10.96 21.33
CA GLY A 117 -15.39 11.93 20.80
C GLY A 117 -14.11 11.31 20.25
N GLU A 118 -13.98 9.98 20.28
CA GLU A 118 -12.84 9.30 19.67
C GLU A 118 -12.93 9.31 18.14
N VAL A 119 -11.76 9.30 17.50
CA VAL A 119 -11.64 9.38 16.03
C VAL A 119 -10.64 8.36 15.52
N ARG A 120 -11.11 7.49 14.65
CA ARG A 120 -10.28 6.60 13.85
C ARG A 120 -9.87 7.30 12.55
N SER A 121 -8.59 7.37 12.27
CA SER A 121 -8.06 8.13 11.13
C SER A 121 -7.16 7.29 10.24
N SER A 122 -7.22 7.54 8.94
CA SER A 122 -6.31 7.00 7.95
C SER A 122 -6.03 8.02 6.85
N ARG A 123 -4.80 8.04 6.35
CA ARG A 123 -4.40 8.79 5.17
C ARG A 123 -4.08 7.81 4.04
N ILE A 124 -4.64 8.05 2.87
CA ILE A 124 -4.67 7.09 1.77
C ILE A 124 -4.26 7.78 0.49
N ASP A 125 -3.29 7.21 -0.20
CA ASP A 125 -2.96 7.61 -1.56
C ASP A 125 -3.89 6.88 -2.53
N LEU A 126 -4.76 7.65 -3.18
CA LEU A 126 -5.73 7.18 -4.15
C LEU A 126 -5.15 7.38 -5.56
N PRO A 127 -4.64 6.34 -6.23
CA PRO A 127 -4.06 6.46 -7.55
C PRO A 127 -5.11 6.81 -8.60
N ALA A 128 -4.68 7.42 -9.70
CA ALA A 128 -5.49 7.55 -10.90
C ALA A 128 -5.84 6.16 -11.46
N GLY A 129 -6.97 6.05 -12.17
CA GLY A 129 -7.38 4.79 -12.79
C GLY A 129 -8.83 4.40 -12.52
N PRO A 130 -9.19 3.12 -12.74
CA PRO A 130 -10.56 2.65 -12.56
C PRO A 130 -11.01 2.67 -11.10
N ALA A 131 -12.31 2.54 -10.89
CA ALA A 131 -12.91 2.50 -9.56
C ALA A 131 -12.36 1.36 -8.70
N GLN A 132 -12.18 1.63 -7.42
CA GLN A 132 -11.60 0.73 -6.41
C GLN A 132 -12.53 0.65 -5.19
N THR A 133 -12.44 -0.42 -4.43
CA THR A 133 -13.10 -0.51 -3.13
C THR A 133 -12.08 -0.16 -2.05
N LEU A 134 -12.21 1.04 -1.48
CA LEU A 134 -11.47 1.43 -0.29
C LEU A 134 -12.01 0.67 0.92
N LEU A 135 -11.10 0.10 1.69
CA LEU A 135 -11.36 -0.53 2.98
C LEU A 135 -10.54 0.17 4.05
N VAL A 136 -11.23 0.71 5.04
CA VAL A 136 -10.59 1.30 6.23
C VAL A 136 -10.92 0.42 7.43
N PRO A 137 -9.97 -0.36 7.97
CA PRO A 137 -10.17 -1.18 9.15
C PRO A 137 -10.70 -0.36 10.34
N LEU A 138 -11.65 -0.92 11.07
CA LEU A 138 -12.19 -0.28 12.29
C LEU A 138 -11.25 -0.44 13.49
N GLN A 139 -10.32 -1.38 13.42
CA GLN A 139 -9.22 -1.52 14.37
C GLN A 139 -7.99 -0.76 13.88
N ALA A 140 -7.19 -0.26 14.84
CA ALA A 140 -5.90 0.33 14.50
C ALA A 140 -4.99 -0.69 13.82
N THR A 141 -4.36 -0.29 12.72
CA THR A 141 -3.46 -1.15 11.96
C THR A 141 -2.17 -0.41 11.63
N SER A 142 -1.08 -1.19 11.54
CA SER A 142 0.20 -0.68 11.09
C SER A 142 0.91 -1.74 10.26
N PRO A 143 1.52 -1.38 9.13
CA PRO A 143 2.36 -2.28 8.36
C PRO A 143 3.51 -2.87 9.17
N LEU A 144 3.99 -2.15 10.18
CA LEU A 144 5.05 -2.62 11.07
C LEU A 144 4.69 -3.90 11.82
N ALA A 145 3.41 -4.07 12.19
CA ALA A 145 2.90 -5.30 12.81
C ALA A 145 2.97 -6.51 11.86
N GLN A 146 3.13 -6.26 10.56
CA GLN A 146 3.28 -7.27 9.50
C GLN A 146 4.71 -7.30 8.93
N GLY A 147 5.69 -6.72 9.63
CA GLY A 147 7.08 -6.68 9.20
C GLY A 147 7.39 -5.74 8.03
N MET A 148 6.49 -4.83 7.68
CA MET A 148 6.64 -3.92 6.55
C MET A 148 6.68 -2.45 7.00
N ARG A 149 7.43 -1.60 6.30
CA ARG A 149 7.47 -0.15 6.57
C ARG A 149 6.24 0.59 6.08
N ALA A 150 5.77 0.27 4.87
CA ALA A 150 4.73 1.02 4.17
C ALA A 150 3.51 0.18 3.78
N GLY A 151 3.49 -1.10 4.13
CA GLY A 151 2.46 -2.04 3.66
C GLY A 151 2.67 -2.50 2.21
N PRO A 152 1.85 -3.43 1.75
CA PRO A 152 1.92 -3.94 0.39
C PRO A 152 1.50 -2.87 -0.62
N PRO A 153 2.01 -2.91 -1.86
CA PRO A 153 1.55 -2.02 -2.92
C PRO A 153 0.05 -2.12 -3.14
N MET A 154 -0.61 -0.97 -3.25
CA MET A 154 -2.05 -0.83 -3.45
C MET A 154 -2.34 0.07 -4.66
N PRO A 155 -3.47 -0.12 -5.35
CA PRO A 155 -4.44 -1.20 -5.15
C PRO A 155 -3.95 -2.55 -5.67
N TRP A 156 -4.59 -3.63 -5.23
CA TRP A 156 -4.38 -4.94 -5.87
C TRP A 156 -5.72 -5.63 -6.15
N THR A 157 -5.69 -6.72 -6.92
CA THR A 157 -6.89 -7.49 -7.23
C THR A 157 -7.09 -8.58 -6.16
N TYR A 158 -8.20 -8.52 -5.45
CA TYR A 158 -8.67 -9.55 -4.53
C TYR A 158 -10.01 -10.09 -5.02
N GLU A 159 -10.08 -11.39 -5.28
CA GLU A 159 -11.28 -12.06 -5.83
C GLU A 159 -11.89 -11.34 -7.03
N GLY A 160 -11.06 -10.91 -7.98
CA GLY A 160 -11.48 -10.22 -9.20
C GLY A 160 -11.90 -8.76 -9.01
N ARG A 161 -11.73 -8.18 -7.80
CA ARG A 161 -12.08 -6.79 -7.50
C ARG A 161 -10.84 -5.98 -7.16
N SER A 162 -10.77 -4.75 -7.67
CA SER A 162 -9.75 -3.80 -7.26
C SER A 162 -10.02 -3.29 -5.85
N VAL A 163 -9.08 -3.53 -4.93
CA VAL A 163 -9.15 -3.17 -3.51
C VAL A 163 -8.03 -2.22 -3.15
N LEU A 164 -8.35 -1.19 -2.38
CA LEU A 164 -7.44 -0.25 -1.76
C LEU A 164 -7.59 -0.38 -0.23
N LEU A 165 -6.74 -1.17 0.40
CA LEU A 165 -6.75 -1.37 1.85
C LEU A 165 -5.91 -0.29 2.53
N ALA A 166 -6.50 0.43 3.49
CA ALA A 166 -5.76 1.33 4.36
C ALA A 166 -4.81 0.52 5.26
N SER A 167 -3.51 0.61 5.00
CA SER A 167 -2.49 -0.16 5.73
C SER A 167 -2.12 0.47 7.08
N THR A 168 -2.32 1.79 7.22
CA THR A 168 -2.09 2.53 8.46
C THR A 168 -3.39 3.17 8.93
N VAL A 169 -3.87 2.75 10.09
CA VAL A 169 -5.07 3.27 10.72
C VAL A 169 -4.77 3.53 12.19
N THR A 170 -5.03 4.75 12.65
CA THR A 170 -4.66 5.23 13.99
C THR A 170 -5.86 5.79 14.74
N GLY A 171 -5.68 6.06 16.03
CA GLY A 171 -6.70 6.61 16.92
C GLY A 171 -7.56 5.50 17.55
N GLU A 172 -8.57 5.89 18.29
CA GLU A 172 -9.54 5.01 18.94
C GLU A 172 -10.91 5.11 18.27
N LEU A 173 -11.80 4.16 18.50
CA LEU A 173 -13.15 4.15 17.95
C LEU A 173 -14.07 3.26 18.79
N GLN A 174 -15.16 3.82 19.27
CA GLN A 174 -16.28 3.06 19.80
C GLN A 174 -17.20 2.60 18.66
N ALA A 175 -16.90 1.44 18.09
CA ALA A 175 -17.57 0.94 16.88
C ALA A 175 -19.09 0.70 17.06
N SER A 176 -19.59 0.55 18.29
CA SER A 176 -21.03 0.42 18.57
C SER A 176 -21.80 1.73 18.48
N GLN A 177 -21.12 2.89 18.41
CA GLN A 177 -21.74 4.21 18.39
C GLN A 177 -21.02 5.16 17.41
N VAL A 178 -20.95 4.80 16.14
CA VAL A 178 -20.34 5.62 15.09
C VAL A 178 -21.28 6.74 14.67
N LEU A 179 -20.85 7.99 14.79
CA LEU A 179 -21.63 9.19 14.48
C LEU A 179 -21.40 9.71 13.08
N ALA A 180 -20.19 9.57 12.54
CA ALA A 180 -19.88 10.13 11.24
C ALA A 180 -18.70 9.45 10.56
N VAL A 181 -18.69 9.59 9.23
CA VAL A 181 -17.49 9.40 8.39
C VAL A 181 -17.21 10.70 7.65
N LYS A 182 -15.98 11.18 7.72
CA LYS A 182 -15.51 12.37 7.02
C LYS A 182 -14.42 11.99 6.01
N LEU A 183 -14.59 12.45 4.78
CA LEU A 183 -13.59 12.37 3.73
C LEU A 183 -13.09 13.78 3.45
N SER A 184 -11.79 14.00 3.39
CA SER A 184 -11.23 15.32 3.12
C SER A 184 -9.93 15.24 2.32
N LEU A 185 -9.60 16.33 1.63
CA LEU A 185 -8.29 16.51 1.00
C LEU A 185 -7.50 17.57 1.79
N PRO A 186 -6.20 17.33 2.07
CA PRO A 186 -5.37 18.33 2.74
C PRO A 186 -5.00 19.44 1.74
N GLN A 187 -5.51 20.66 1.96
CA GLN A 187 -5.13 21.91 1.29
C GLN A 187 -4.95 21.80 -0.25
N PRO A 188 -5.95 21.36 -1.02
CA PRO A 188 -5.82 21.30 -2.47
C PRO A 188 -5.61 22.71 -3.04
N ALA A 189 -4.58 22.88 -3.86
CA ALA A 189 -4.27 24.16 -4.52
C ALA A 189 -5.23 24.48 -5.67
N ALA A 190 -5.89 23.48 -6.24
CA ALA A 190 -6.90 23.56 -7.29
C ALA A 190 -8.05 22.61 -6.98
N ALA A 191 -9.20 22.77 -7.67
CA ALA A 191 -10.30 21.85 -7.55
C ALA A 191 -9.91 20.43 -7.95
N GLN A 192 -10.18 19.45 -7.09
CA GLN A 192 -9.87 18.05 -7.31
C GLN A 192 -11.13 17.21 -7.10
N SER A 193 -11.28 16.16 -7.88
CA SER A 193 -12.51 15.38 -7.88
C SER A 193 -12.26 13.89 -7.67
N ILE A 194 -13.21 13.26 -6.99
CA ILE A 194 -13.36 11.81 -6.92
C ILE A 194 -14.77 11.42 -7.36
N LEU A 195 -14.96 10.19 -7.81
CA LEU A 195 -16.27 9.64 -8.10
C LEU A 195 -16.62 8.64 -7.00
N LEU A 196 -17.87 8.68 -6.52
CA LEU A 196 -18.36 7.91 -5.37
C LEU A 196 -19.46 6.93 -5.79
N GLY A 197 -19.37 5.72 -5.26
CA GLY A 197 -20.35 4.65 -5.45
C GLY A 197 -21.07 4.25 -4.17
N ARG A 198 -20.87 2.99 -3.74
CA ARG A 198 -21.48 2.45 -2.51
C ARG A 198 -20.61 2.73 -1.30
N PHE A 199 -21.24 3.15 -0.21
CA PHE A 199 -20.66 3.27 1.11
C PHE A 199 -21.32 2.24 2.04
N GLY A 200 -20.54 1.63 2.91
CA GLY A 200 -21.03 0.66 3.88
C GLY A 200 -19.94 0.09 4.77
N VAL A 201 -20.22 -1.08 5.31
CA VAL A 201 -19.30 -1.84 6.17
C VAL A 201 -19.21 -3.29 5.71
N GLN A 202 -18.09 -3.94 5.99
CA GLN A 202 -17.89 -5.36 5.69
C GLN A 202 -16.82 -5.98 6.61
N ASP A 203 -16.67 -7.29 6.55
CA ASP A 203 -15.51 -7.96 7.11
C ASP A 203 -14.24 -7.59 6.32
N VAL A 204 -13.11 -7.52 7.02
CA VAL A 204 -11.82 -7.17 6.43
C VAL A 204 -10.74 -8.24 6.67
N ALA A 205 -10.93 -9.13 7.63
CA ALA A 205 -9.89 -10.07 8.03
C ALA A 205 -9.34 -10.94 6.88
N PRO A 206 -10.16 -11.54 6.01
CA PRO A 206 -9.66 -12.30 4.86
C PRO A 206 -8.88 -11.43 3.87
N VAL A 207 -9.37 -10.22 3.61
CA VAL A 207 -8.73 -9.26 2.70
C VAL A 207 -7.38 -8.80 3.26
N GLN A 208 -7.34 -8.49 4.56
CA GLN A 208 -6.13 -8.04 5.24
C GLN A 208 -5.07 -9.14 5.26
N GLN A 209 -5.45 -10.38 5.58
CA GLN A 209 -4.56 -11.52 5.53
C GLN A 209 -4.00 -11.73 4.12
N ALA A 210 -4.85 -11.72 3.10
CA ALA A 210 -4.45 -11.88 1.71
C ALA A 210 -3.55 -10.72 1.21
N ALA A 211 -3.77 -9.49 1.71
CA ALA A 211 -2.96 -8.33 1.36
C ALA A 211 -1.49 -8.51 1.72
N TYR A 212 -1.21 -9.14 2.85
CA TYR A 212 0.14 -9.36 3.37
C TYR A 212 0.71 -10.75 3.08
N ALA A 213 -0.06 -11.64 2.47
CA ALA A 213 0.40 -12.98 2.13
C ALA A 213 1.14 -13.02 0.78
N ASN A 214 2.22 -13.81 0.73
CA ASN A 214 2.95 -14.13 -0.51
C ASN A 214 3.35 -12.87 -1.33
N ILE A 215 3.83 -11.83 -0.66
CA ILE A 215 4.23 -10.57 -1.31
C ILE A 215 5.54 -10.72 -2.05
N VAL A 216 6.44 -11.55 -1.52
CA VAL A 216 7.75 -11.83 -2.08
C VAL A 216 7.77 -13.28 -2.60
N ASP A 217 8.25 -13.49 -3.81
CA ASP A 217 8.41 -14.81 -4.40
C ASP A 217 9.72 -15.49 -3.96
N ALA A 218 9.96 -16.71 -4.43
CA ALA A 218 11.16 -17.49 -4.12
C ALA A 218 12.47 -16.83 -4.55
N TYR A 219 12.42 -15.83 -5.41
CA TYR A 219 13.58 -15.08 -5.92
C TYR A 219 13.75 -13.72 -5.25
N GLY A 220 12.99 -13.43 -4.18
CA GLY A 220 13.05 -12.16 -3.48
C GLY A 220 12.36 -11.01 -4.23
N GLN A 221 11.55 -11.28 -5.24
CA GLN A 221 10.88 -10.29 -6.08
C GLN A 221 9.43 -10.10 -5.64
N TYR A 222 8.86 -8.91 -5.92
CA TYR A 222 7.44 -8.66 -5.70
C TYR A 222 6.58 -9.62 -6.51
N SER A 223 5.84 -10.50 -5.84
CA SER A 223 5.15 -11.63 -6.47
C SER A 223 4.05 -11.19 -7.44
N ARG A 224 3.34 -10.09 -7.14
CA ARG A 224 2.18 -9.59 -7.89
C ARG A 224 2.53 -8.63 -9.02
N GLY A 225 3.80 -8.20 -9.10
CA GLY A 225 4.30 -7.34 -10.17
C GLY A 225 4.69 -8.13 -11.42
N HIS A 226 4.61 -7.47 -12.58
CA HIS A 226 5.06 -8.01 -13.87
C HIS A 226 5.99 -7.00 -14.52
N TRP A 227 7.18 -7.45 -14.94
CA TRP A 227 8.14 -6.70 -15.73
C TRP A 227 8.96 -7.67 -16.59
N PRO A 228 9.57 -7.22 -17.68
CA PRO A 228 10.24 -8.11 -18.66
C PRO A 228 11.31 -9.00 -18.08
N GLU A 229 12.11 -8.50 -17.14
CA GLU A 229 13.25 -9.20 -16.55
C GLU A 229 12.90 -9.97 -15.27
N LYS A 230 11.62 -10.10 -14.93
CA LYS A 230 11.20 -10.86 -13.74
C LYS A 230 11.62 -12.32 -13.86
N ILE A 231 12.40 -12.79 -12.88
CA ILE A 231 12.84 -14.18 -12.79
C ILE A 231 11.67 -15.08 -12.36
N SER A 232 11.43 -16.14 -13.11
CA SER A 232 10.36 -17.11 -12.84
C SER A 232 10.85 -18.55 -12.72
N SER A 233 12.17 -18.80 -12.95
CA SER A 233 12.77 -20.12 -12.80
C SER A 233 14.27 -20.05 -12.52
N ASP A 234 14.84 -21.09 -11.91
CA ASP A 234 16.28 -21.20 -11.65
C ASP A 234 17.10 -21.12 -12.96
N ALA A 235 16.59 -21.70 -14.04
CA ALA A 235 17.25 -21.62 -15.33
C ALA A 235 17.35 -20.17 -15.83
N GLN A 236 16.31 -19.36 -15.65
CA GLN A 236 16.37 -17.92 -15.98
C GLN A 236 17.35 -17.19 -15.08
N LEU A 237 17.37 -17.48 -13.77
CA LEU A 237 18.30 -16.86 -12.83
C LEU A 237 19.77 -17.14 -13.24
N HIS A 238 20.10 -18.39 -13.53
CA HIS A 238 21.45 -18.78 -13.98
C HIS A 238 21.81 -18.15 -15.34
N SER A 239 20.85 -18.09 -16.27
CA SER A 239 21.05 -17.45 -17.57
C SER A 239 21.30 -15.96 -17.42
N ALA A 240 20.51 -15.28 -16.59
CA ALA A 240 20.66 -13.84 -16.30
C ALA A 240 22.04 -13.55 -15.66
N ALA A 241 22.44 -14.32 -14.65
CA ALA A 241 23.75 -14.19 -14.00
C ALA A 241 24.91 -14.40 -14.98
N SER A 242 24.81 -15.40 -15.87
CA SER A 242 25.83 -15.66 -16.90
C SER A 242 25.93 -14.50 -17.90
N LYS A 243 24.79 -13.96 -18.34
CA LYS A 243 24.72 -12.81 -19.25
C LYS A 243 25.33 -11.56 -18.60
N GLU A 244 25.00 -11.30 -17.34
CA GLU A 244 25.54 -10.19 -16.57
C GLU A 244 27.07 -10.29 -16.44
N GLN A 245 27.58 -11.48 -16.11
CA GLN A 245 29.04 -11.72 -16.07
C GLN A 245 29.74 -11.44 -17.39
N GLN A 246 29.13 -11.83 -18.51
CA GLN A 246 29.68 -11.56 -19.83
C GLN A 246 29.68 -10.06 -20.15
N GLN A 247 28.60 -9.37 -19.85
CA GLN A 247 28.48 -7.92 -20.03
C GLN A 247 29.51 -7.18 -19.16
N LEU A 248 29.67 -7.61 -17.90
CA LEU A 248 30.63 -7.01 -16.97
C LEU A 248 32.08 -7.22 -17.44
N LYS A 249 32.42 -8.42 -17.95
CA LYS A 249 33.74 -8.67 -18.54
C LYS A 249 34.01 -7.78 -19.74
N ALA A 250 33.04 -7.64 -20.65
CA ALA A 250 33.17 -6.78 -21.83
C ALA A 250 33.35 -5.31 -21.38
N TRP A 251 32.55 -4.86 -20.45
CA TRP A 251 32.61 -3.51 -19.92
C TRP A 251 33.92 -3.20 -19.17
N LEU A 252 34.49 -4.18 -18.44
CA LEU A 252 35.79 -4.04 -17.77
C LEU A 252 36.95 -4.05 -18.74
N ALA A 253 36.78 -4.68 -19.93
CA ALA A 253 37.80 -4.71 -20.98
C ALA A 253 37.84 -3.43 -21.86
N GLU A 254 36.82 -2.58 -21.77
CA GLU A 254 36.80 -1.28 -22.45
C GLU A 254 37.91 -0.39 -21.90
N ASP A 255 38.67 0.25 -22.78
CA ASP A 255 39.64 1.29 -22.42
C ASP A 255 38.89 2.53 -21.94
N ARG A 256 38.74 2.68 -20.63
CA ARG A 256 37.96 3.74 -20.01
C ARG A 256 38.66 5.08 -19.96
N GLN A 257 39.88 5.17 -20.47
CA GLN A 257 40.67 6.38 -20.34
C GLN A 257 40.76 6.90 -18.90
N GLN A 258 40.87 5.96 -17.93
CA GLN A 258 40.93 6.24 -16.51
C GLN A 258 42.10 5.50 -15.85
N ASP A 259 42.70 6.09 -14.83
CA ASP A 259 43.61 5.41 -13.95
C ASP A 259 42.89 4.40 -13.03
N ARG A 260 43.62 3.62 -12.25
CA ARG A 260 43.06 2.59 -11.36
C ARG A 260 42.15 3.15 -10.26
N PHE A 261 42.15 4.46 -10.02
CA PHE A 261 41.31 5.15 -9.04
C PHE A 261 40.13 5.90 -9.69
N GLY A 262 39.94 5.76 -10.99
CA GLY A 262 38.90 6.44 -11.74
C GLY A 262 39.26 7.88 -12.16
N GLY A 263 40.51 8.26 -12.03
CA GLY A 263 41.03 9.55 -12.52
C GLY A 263 41.07 9.58 -14.04
N LEU A 264 40.58 10.66 -14.68
CA LEU A 264 40.49 10.80 -16.12
C LEU A 264 41.87 11.04 -16.73
N LEU A 265 42.35 10.12 -17.58
CA LEU A 265 43.64 10.26 -18.30
C LEU A 265 43.63 11.41 -19.34
N GLN A 266 42.42 11.78 -19.79
CA GLN A 266 42.22 12.95 -20.64
C GLN A 266 41.95 14.20 -19.77
N GLY A 267 42.80 15.20 -19.88
CA GLY A 267 42.66 16.43 -19.11
C GLY A 267 43.97 16.95 -18.53
N PRO A 268 43.94 17.94 -17.63
CA PRO A 268 45.14 18.44 -16.99
C PRO A 268 45.76 17.35 -16.10
N SER A 269 47.09 17.12 -16.27
CA SER A 269 47.85 16.20 -15.41
C SER A 269 48.39 16.96 -14.21
N PHE A 270 48.32 16.37 -13.03
CA PHE A 270 48.86 16.85 -11.75
C PHE A 270 49.98 15.95 -11.27
N GLU A 271 50.73 16.39 -10.29
CA GLU A 271 51.73 15.54 -9.68
C GLU A 271 51.06 14.37 -8.92
N ALA A 272 51.55 13.16 -9.10
CA ALA A 272 51.09 12.00 -8.35
C ALA A 272 51.50 12.12 -6.86
N SER A 273 50.52 12.09 -5.94
CA SER A 273 50.77 12.24 -4.49
C SER A 273 50.53 10.96 -3.70
N GLY A 274 49.95 9.94 -4.33
CA GLY A 274 49.53 8.73 -3.62
C GLY A 274 48.22 8.86 -2.84
N PHE A 275 47.60 10.05 -2.81
CA PHE A 275 46.35 10.33 -2.07
C PHE A 275 45.40 11.18 -2.92
N PHE A 276 44.09 11.03 -2.68
CA PHE A 276 43.11 11.96 -3.21
C PHE A 276 43.29 13.33 -2.59
N ARG A 277 43.20 14.38 -3.39
CA ARG A 277 43.33 15.76 -2.95
C ARG A 277 42.52 16.73 -3.78
N ILE A 278 42.39 17.94 -3.30
CA ILE A 278 41.83 19.05 -4.03
C ILE A 278 42.96 19.98 -4.46
N GLU A 279 43.00 20.36 -5.72
CA GLU A 279 44.02 21.23 -6.26
C GLU A 279 43.37 22.28 -7.20
N LYS A 280 43.90 23.52 -7.17
CA LYS A 280 43.43 24.60 -8.03
C LYS A 280 44.40 24.82 -9.17
N ARG A 281 43.90 24.77 -10.42
CA ARG A 281 44.68 25.01 -11.61
C ARG A 281 43.89 25.89 -12.59
N ASP A 282 44.50 26.90 -13.14
CA ASP A 282 43.89 27.86 -14.11
C ASP A 282 42.53 28.40 -13.62
N GLY A 283 42.45 28.75 -12.35
CA GLY A 283 41.25 29.31 -11.71
C GLY A 283 40.15 28.28 -11.37
N ARG A 284 40.30 27.00 -11.73
CA ARG A 284 39.33 25.89 -11.46
C ARG A 284 39.85 24.99 -10.37
N TRP A 285 38.92 24.50 -9.55
CA TRP A 285 39.19 23.45 -8.57
C TRP A 285 38.97 22.08 -9.15
N TYR A 286 39.89 21.16 -8.87
CA TYR A 286 39.86 19.77 -9.27
C TYR A 286 39.95 18.87 -8.04
N LEU A 287 39.17 17.81 -8.02
CA LEU A 287 39.48 16.66 -7.23
C LEU A 287 40.49 15.81 -8.02
N VAL A 288 41.61 15.44 -7.41
CA VAL A 288 42.73 14.77 -8.08
C VAL A 288 42.94 13.39 -7.49
N SER A 289 43.09 12.39 -8.37
CA SER A 289 43.39 11.01 -7.97
C SER A 289 44.81 10.87 -7.40
N PRO A 290 45.11 9.78 -6.68
CA PRO A 290 46.45 9.48 -6.22
C PRO A 290 47.53 9.49 -7.32
N GLU A 291 47.16 9.19 -8.54
CA GLU A 291 48.03 9.15 -9.73
C GLU A 291 48.14 10.48 -10.47
N GLY A 292 47.43 11.53 -10.00
CA GLY A 292 47.57 12.88 -10.54
C GLY A 292 46.62 13.18 -11.68
N HIS A 293 45.47 12.52 -11.76
CA HIS A 293 44.46 12.80 -12.79
C HIS A 293 43.21 13.45 -12.20
N PRO A 294 42.49 14.29 -12.95
CA PRO A 294 41.20 14.81 -12.55
C PRO A 294 40.25 13.64 -12.21
N PHE A 295 39.60 13.72 -11.05
CA PHE A 295 38.75 12.67 -10.55
C PHE A 295 37.34 13.20 -10.30
N TYR A 296 36.33 12.44 -10.74
CA TYR A 296 34.94 12.71 -10.40
C TYR A 296 34.46 11.66 -9.41
N SER A 297 34.17 12.10 -8.18
CA SER A 297 33.71 11.19 -7.10
C SER A 297 32.28 10.71 -7.38
N LEU A 298 32.18 9.54 -7.95
CA LEU A 298 30.92 8.85 -8.20
C LEU A 298 30.86 7.61 -7.28
N GLY A 299 29.80 7.46 -6.52
CA GLY A 299 29.66 6.33 -5.62
C GLY A 299 28.22 6.04 -5.28
N VAL A 300 27.95 4.80 -4.86
CA VAL A 300 26.67 4.38 -4.30
C VAL A 300 26.74 4.49 -2.80
N ASN A 301 25.86 5.28 -2.21
CA ASN A 301 25.78 5.42 -0.76
C ASN A 301 25.01 4.26 -0.13
N THR A 302 25.36 3.95 1.13
CA THR A 302 24.62 3.01 1.99
C THR A 302 24.60 1.58 1.43
N VAL A 303 25.72 1.13 0.86
CA VAL A 303 25.92 -0.29 0.54
C VAL A 303 26.42 -0.99 1.80
N THR A 304 25.49 -1.51 2.60
CA THR A 304 25.80 -2.27 3.81
C THR A 304 25.26 -3.69 3.71
N PRO A 305 26.05 -4.73 3.95
CA PRO A 305 25.52 -6.08 4.00
C PRO A 305 24.61 -6.23 5.24
N GLY A 306 23.38 -6.68 5.05
CA GLY A 306 22.57 -7.26 6.10
C GLY A 306 21.60 -6.36 6.86
N ASN A 307 21.32 -5.12 6.44
CA ASN A 307 20.40 -4.24 7.16
C ASN A 307 18.99 -4.12 6.59
N SER A 308 18.66 -4.78 5.49
CA SER A 308 17.28 -4.92 5.02
C SER A 308 16.73 -6.26 5.49
N GLN A 309 16.03 -6.26 6.61
CA GLN A 309 15.27 -7.43 7.05
C GLN A 309 13.88 -7.34 6.44
N THR A 310 13.57 -8.25 5.53
CA THR A 310 12.20 -8.53 5.12
C THR A 310 11.74 -9.73 5.94
N TYR A 311 10.80 -9.52 6.84
CA TYR A 311 10.14 -10.63 7.54
C TYR A 311 9.06 -11.18 6.59
N VAL A 312 9.21 -12.44 6.22
CA VAL A 312 8.28 -13.18 5.37
C VAL A 312 7.42 -14.10 6.23
#